data_73de8eae59974ad39d0bd4e13347d1c2
#
_entry.id   73de8eae59974ad39d0bd4e13347d1c2
#
_cell.length_a   1.000
_cell.length_b   1.000
_cell.length_c   1.000
_cell.angle_alpha   90.00
_cell.angle_beta   90.00
_cell.angle_gamma   90.00
#
_symmetry.space_group_name_H-M   'P 1'
#
loop_
_entity.id
_entity.type
_entity.pdbx_description
1 polymer ?
#
loop_
_entity_poly.entity_id
_entity_poly.type
_entity_poly.pdbx_seq_one_letter_code
_entity_poly.pdbx_strand_id
1 'polypeptide(L)'
;SDSDVVVINAAQMQRIQDTFWAMHEITYEVEEVDTTPEPTEDDPDPEQQTDYILHITVSSKTVDELAELYNFTQDQNDILHELLSDEMRPTLLALCGGIGIIEDGELCWPLPGHTYISCNFGDDDAYGNSGHRGTDIPAPEGTPILAAHSGTVIISGWNNSYGNQVLLDNGAGLSTRYAHMTAAAVSAGETVTAGQVIGYVGNTGDSTGFHLHFEVMQNGVRVNPLDAVTPQ
;
A
#
# COMPACT_ATOMS: atom_id res chain seq x y z
N SER A 1 9.73 -27.13 10.37
CA SER A 1 8.85 -27.22 9.18
C SER A 1 9.44 -26.33 8.12
N ASP A 2 9.82 -26.94 6.99
CA ASP A 2 10.35 -26.22 5.84
C ASP A 2 9.29 -25.20 5.38
N SER A 3 9.65 -23.94 5.37
CA SER A 3 8.86 -22.93 4.67
C SER A 3 9.11 -23.14 3.17
N ASP A 4 8.12 -23.65 2.46
CA ASP A 4 8.18 -23.77 1.01
C ASP A 4 8.29 -22.38 0.40
N VAL A 5 9.50 -22.00 0.02
CA VAL A 5 9.73 -20.80 -0.77
C VAL A 5 9.23 -21.08 -2.19
N VAL A 6 8.08 -20.52 -2.54
CA VAL A 6 7.57 -20.57 -3.91
C VAL A 6 8.45 -19.70 -4.79
N VAL A 7 9.33 -20.32 -5.58
CA VAL A 7 10.14 -19.61 -6.57
C VAL A 7 9.32 -19.44 -7.85
N ILE A 8 8.89 -18.24 -8.13
CA ILE A 8 8.18 -17.90 -9.37
C ILE A 8 9.22 -17.59 -10.46
N ASN A 9 9.23 -18.38 -11.53
CA ASN A 9 10.10 -18.11 -12.69
C ASN A 9 9.51 -17.05 -13.62
N ALA A 10 10.32 -16.53 -14.55
CA ALA A 10 9.92 -15.47 -15.47
C ALA A 10 8.66 -15.81 -16.30
N ALA A 11 8.47 -17.07 -16.69
CA ALA A 11 7.29 -17.49 -17.45
C ALA A 11 6.02 -17.50 -16.58
N GLN A 12 6.15 -17.85 -15.30
CA GLN A 12 5.06 -17.79 -14.35
C GLN A 12 4.69 -16.33 -14.02
N MET A 13 5.70 -15.47 -13.86
CA MET A 13 5.48 -14.03 -13.67
C MET A 13 4.76 -13.41 -14.87
N GLN A 14 5.17 -13.75 -16.10
CA GLN A 14 4.50 -13.27 -17.31
C GLN A 14 3.03 -13.71 -17.36
N ARG A 15 2.73 -14.96 -16.99
CA ARG A 15 1.34 -15.45 -16.92
C ARG A 15 0.50 -14.69 -15.89
N ILE A 16 1.07 -14.38 -14.73
CA ILE A 16 0.39 -13.57 -13.70
C ILE A 16 0.07 -12.19 -14.24
N GLN A 17 1.02 -11.53 -14.91
CA GLN A 17 0.81 -10.24 -15.55
C GLN A 17 -0.25 -10.29 -16.65
N ASP A 18 -0.18 -11.28 -17.54
CA ASP A 18 -1.16 -11.47 -18.62
C ASP A 18 -2.57 -11.70 -18.05
N THR A 19 -2.67 -12.49 -16.97
CA THR A 19 -3.93 -12.72 -16.26
C THR A 19 -4.46 -11.43 -15.63
N PHE A 20 -3.60 -10.65 -14.98
CA PHE A 20 -3.96 -9.36 -14.39
C PHE A 20 -4.57 -8.43 -15.45
N TRP A 21 -3.93 -8.29 -16.61
CA TRP A 21 -4.46 -7.46 -17.69
C TRP A 21 -5.76 -8.00 -18.30
N ALA A 22 -5.90 -9.34 -18.36
CA ALA A 22 -7.15 -9.97 -18.84
C ALA A 22 -8.31 -9.80 -17.85
N MET A 23 -8.04 -9.56 -16.58
CA MET A 23 -9.02 -9.31 -15.51
C MET A 23 -9.61 -7.90 -15.57
N HIS A 24 -8.92 -6.94 -16.18
CA HIS A 24 -9.32 -5.54 -16.16
C HIS A 24 -9.69 -5.06 -17.54
N GLU A 25 -10.77 -4.28 -17.61
CA GLU A 25 -11.15 -3.53 -18.80
C GLU A 25 -10.92 -2.04 -18.50
N ILE A 26 -10.07 -1.42 -19.30
CA ILE A 26 -9.75 0.00 -19.15
C ILE A 26 -10.42 0.73 -20.31
N THR A 27 -11.38 1.58 -19.99
CA THR A 27 -12.02 2.49 -20.95
C THR A 27 -11.64 3.92 -20.63
N TYR A 28 -11.65 4.78 -21.64
CA TYR A 28 -11.40 6.20 -21.43
C TYR A 28 -12.38 7.04 -22.25
N GLU A 29 -12.73 8.17 -21.70
CA GLU A 29 -13.47 9.24 -22.38
C GLU A 29 -12.69 10.53 -22.23
N VAL A 30 -12.69 11.33 -23.29
CA VAL A 30 -12.07 12.67 -23.27
C VAL A 30 -13.20 13.70 -23.29
N GLU A 31 -13.28 14.51 -22.25
CA GLU A 31 -14.20 15.63 -22.17
C GLU A 31 -13.47 16.92 -22.59
N GLU A 32 -14.03 17.64 -23.52
CA GLU A 32 -13.56 18.96 -23.91
C GLU A 32 -14.25 20.01 -23.04
N VAL A 33 -13.47 20.80 -22.32
CA VAL A 33 -13.97 21.87 -21.44
C VAL A 33 -13.54 23.21 -22.00
N ASP A 34 -14.48 24.07 -22.30
CA ASP A 34 -14.20 25.46 -22.71
C ASP A 34 -13.74 26.23 -21.44
N THR A 35 -12.48 26.63 -21.48
CA THR A 35 -11.85 27.43 -20.42
C THR A 35 -11.55 28.86 -20.91
N THR A 36 -12.20 29.30 -21.99
CA THR A 36 -12.10 30.64 -22.51
C THR A 36 -12.43 31.65 -21.41
N PRO A 37 -11.55 32.59 -21.10
CA PRO A 37 -11.83 33.59 -20.08
C PRO A 37 -13.06 34.43 -20.44
N GLU A 38 -13.80 34.86 -19.45
CA GLU A 38 -14.90 35.79 -19.65
C GLU A 38 -14.36 37.12 -20.23
N PRO A 39 -15.05 37.73 -21.21
CA PRO A 39 -14.65 39.00 -21.78
C PRO A 39 -14.54 40.10 -20.71
N THR A 40 -13.48 40.90 -20.78
CA THR A 40 -13.25 42.03 -19.89
C THR A 40 -13.20 43.33 -20.69
N GLU A 41 -13.22 44.53 -19.99
CA GLU A 41 -13.08 45.79 -20.67
C GLU A 41 -11.73 45.95 -21.40
N ASP A 42 -10.69 45.27 -20.90
CA ASP A 42 -9.33 45.27 -21.49
C ASP A 42 -9.14 44.23 -22.57
N ASP A 43 -9.91 43.14 -22.54
CA ASP A 43 -9.92 42.05 -23.51
C ASP A 43 -11.37 41.63 -23.83
N PRO A 44 -12.02 42.33 -24.76
CA PRO A 44 -13.44 42.08 -25.08
C PRO A 44 -13.68 40.83 -25.95
N ASP A 45 -12.64 40.21 -26.51
CA ASP A 45 -12.71 39.03 -27.37
C ASP A 45 -11.52 38.09 -27.07
N PRO A 46 -11.50 37.43 -25.90
CA PRO A 46 -10.41 36.57 -25.50
C PRO A 46 -10.29 35.38 -26.45
N GLU A 47 -9.04 34.92 -26.66
CA GLU A 47 -8.77 33.73 -27.47
C GLU A 47 -9.45 32.50 -26.85
N GLN A 48 -10.13 31.72 -27.71
CA GLN A 48 -10.78 30.50 -27.29
C GLN A 48 -9.75 29.51 -26.71
N GLN A 49 -10.00 29.05 -25.49
CA GLN A 49 -9.19 28.06 -24.79
C GLN A 49 -10.02 26.81 -24.52
N THR A 50 -9.43 25.65 -24.80
CA THR A 50 -10.07 24.36 -24.57
C THR A 50 -9.11 23.49 -23.78
N ASP A 51 -9.56 23.02 -22.61
CA ASP A 51 -8.86 22.00 -21.82
C ASP A 51 -9.50 20.63 -22.10
N TYR A 52 -8.73 19.59 -21.88
CA TYR A 52 -9.17 18.21 -22.08
C TYR A 52 -9.07 17.46 -20.74
N ILE A 53 -10.19 16.92 -20.27
CA ILE A 53 -10.24 16.06 -19.10
C ILE A 53 -10.31 14.61 -19.57
N LEU A 54 -9.36 13.80 -19.13
CA LEU A 54 -9.33 12.37 -19.43
C LEU A 54 -10.01 11.61 -18.29
N HIS A 55 -11.17 11.02 -18.54
CA HIS A 55 -11.86 10.12 -17.64
C HIS A 55 -11.43 8.69 -17.93
N ILE A 56 -10.75 8.05 -17.00
CA ILE A 56 -10.34 6.65 -17.11
C ILE A 56 -11.23 5.82 -16.19
N THR A 57 -11.91 4.84 -16.75
CA THR A 57 -12.70 3.86 -16.00
C THR A 57 -12.01 2.51 -16.08
N VAL A 58 -11.73 1.93 -14.90
CA VAL A 58 -11.20 0.57 -14.77
C VAL A 58 -12.29 -0.29 -14.18
N SER A 59 -12.70 -1.33 -14.88
CA SER A 59 -13.61 -2.36 -14.37
C SER A 59 -12.88 -3.70 -14.26
N SER A 60 -13.25 -4.49 -13.27
CA SER A 60 -12.65 -5.81 -13.02
C SER A 60 -13.68 -6.90 -13.29
N LYS A 61 -13.25 -7.98 -13.92
CA LYS A 61 -14.05 -9.18 -14.08
C LYS A 61 -14.25 -9.88 -12.73
N THR A 62 -15.39 -10.50 -12.57
CA THR A 62 -15.65 -11.36 -11.41
C THR A 62 -14.85 -12.66 -11.46
N VAL A 63 -14.77 -13.36 -10.34
CA VAL A 63 -14.10 -14.67 -10.25
C VAL A 63 -14.71 -15.67 -11.22
N ASP A 64 -16.05 -15.68 -11.34
CA ASP A 64 -16.76 -16.58 -12.24
C ASP A 64 -16.49 -16.26 -13.73
N GLU A 65 -16.45 -14.99 -14.11
CA GLU A 65 -16.07 -14.56 -15.45
C GLU A 65 -14.64 -14.95 -15.82
N LEU A 66 -13.74 -14.96 -14.84
CA LEU A 66 -12.37 -15.47 -15.01
C LEU A 66 -12.33 -16.98 -15.14
N ALA A 67 -13.10 -17.69 -14.33
CA ALA A 67 -13.20 -19.15 -14.41
C ALA A 67 -13.72 -19.59 -15.78
N GLU A 68 -14.70 -18.88 -16.36
CA GLU A 68 -15.19 -19.09 -17.70
C GLU A 68 -14.12 -18.77 -18.76
N LEU A 69 -13.43 -17.64 -18.65
CA LEU A 69 -12.39 -17.20 -19.58
C LEU A 69 -11.25 -18.22 -19.71
N TYR A 70 -10.85 -18.81 -18.58
CA TYR A 70 -9.75 -19.78 -18.52
C TYR A 70 -10.21 -21.24 -18.53
N ASN A 71 -11.51 -21.51 -18.67
CA ASN A 71 -12.11 -22.84 -18.66
C ASN A 71 -11.74 -23.65 -17.41
N PHE A 72 -11.84 -23.03 -16.24
CA PHE A 72 -11.58 -23.72 -14.98
C PHE A 72 -12.62 -24.82 -14.72
N THR A 73 -12.17 -25.92 -14.11
CA THR A 73 -13.07 -26.93 -13.55
C THR A 73 -13.81 -26.37 -12.32
N GLN A 74 -14.91 -27.02 -11.92
CA GLN A 74 -15.63 -26.60 -10.72
C GLN A 74 -14.72 -26.58 -9.49
N ASP A 75 -13.89 -27.60 -9.27
CA ASP A 75 -12.94 -27.69 -8.17
C ASP A 75 -11.93 -26.52 -8.19
N GLN A 76 -11.47 -26.12 -9.37
CA GLN A 76 -10.55 -24.98 -9.52
C GLN A 76 -11.24 -23.64 -9.23
N ASN A 77 -12.51 -23.51 -9.62
CA ASN A 77 -13.30 -22.32 -9.31
C ASN A 77 -13.57 -22.21 -7.81
N ASP A 78 -13.93 -23.32 -7.15
CA ASP A 78 -14.17 -23.36 -5.70
C ASP A 78 -12.89 -22.96 -4.93
N ILE A 79 -11.72 -23.47 -5.33
CA ILE A 79 -10.42 -23.08 -4.77
C ILE A 79 -10.14 -21.59 -5.00
N LEU A 80 -10.45 -21.07 -6.18
CA LEU A 80 -10.24 -19.66 -6.50
C LEU A 80 -11.12 -18.75 -5.64
N HIS A 81 -12.40 -19.12 -5.43
CA HIS A 81 -13.30 -18.42 -4.52
C HIS A 81 -12.80 -18.44 -3.07
N GLU A 82 -12.30 -19.58 -2.59
CA GLU A 82 -11.72 -19.70 -1.26
C GLU A 82 -10.48 -18.79 -1.11
N LEU A 83 -9.57 -18.83 -2.09
CA LEU A 83 -8.36 -18.00 -2.10
C LEU A 83 -8.67 -16.49 -2.15
N LEU A 84 -9.71 -16.09 -2.86
CA LEU A 84 -10.12 -14.68 -3.01
C LEU A 84 -11.14 -14.23 -1.94
N SER A 85 -11.47 -15.12 -1.00
CA SER A 85 -12.33 -14.76 0.14
C SER A 85 -11.70 -13.67 1.00
N ASP A 86 -12.53 -12.92 1.72
CA ASP A 86 -12.06 -11.86 2.62
C ASP A 86 -11.14 -12.41 3.72
N GLU A 87 -11.30 -13.70 4.11
CA GLU A 87 -10.47 -14.38 5.10
C GLU A 87 -9.06 -14.67 4.56
N MET A 88 -8.93 -15.10 3.30
CA MET A 88 -7.65 -15.45 2.67
C MET A 88 -6.96 -14.26 1.99
N ARG A 89 -7.72 -13.20 1.68
CA ARG A 89 -7.24 -12.01 0.97
C ARG A 89 -5.97 -11.41 1.58
N PRO A 90 -5.84 -11.19 2.91
CA PRO A 90 -4.61 -10.64 3.50
C PRO A 90 -3.40 -11.53 3.26
N THR A 91 -3.58 -12.85 3.33
CA THR A 91 -2.51 -13.85 3.08
C THR A 91 -2.07 -13.82 1.63
N LEU A 92 -3.02 -13.76 0.68
CA LEU A 92 -2.70 -13.64 -0.75
C LEU A 92 -2.01 -12.33 -1.08
N LEU A 93 -2.47 -11.21 -0.52
CA LEU A 93 -1.85 -9.90 -0.70
C LEU A 93 -0.40 -9.91 -0.21
N ALA A 94 -0.13 -10.52 0.95
CA ALA A 94 1.22 -10.68 1.47
C ALA A 94 2.10 -11.56 0.56
N LEU A 95 1.55 -12.65 0.00
CA LEU A 95 2.26 -13.57 -0.90
C LEU A 95 2.51 -12.98 -2.29
N CYS A 96 1.58 -12.18 -2.80
CA CYS A 96 1.66 -11.57 -4.14
C CYS A 96 2.42 -10.23 -4.16
N GLY A 97 3.04 -9.82 -3.06
CA GLY A 97 3.75 -8.55 -2.97
C GLY A 97 2.79 -7.34 -2.87
N GLY A 98 1.60 -7.56 -2.32
CA GLY A 98 0.71 -6.49 -1.92
C GLY A 98 -0.07 -5.81 -3.04
N ILE A 99 -0.37 -6.48 -4.14
CA ILE A 99 -1.27 -5.94 -5.17
C ILE A 99 -2.72 -6.05 -4.66
N GLY A 100 -3.11 -5.15 -3.77
CA GLY A 100 -4.50 -4.88 -3.42
C GLY A 100 -4.97 -3.63 -4.13
N ILE A 101 -6.13 -3.67 -4.75
CA ILE A 101 -6.81 -2.44 -5.16
C ILE A 101 -7.32 -1.81 -3.86
N ILE A 102 -6.57 -0.82 -3.35
CA ILE A 102 -7.02 0.02 -2.25
C ILE A 102 -7.64 1.24 -2.93
N GLU A 103 -8.88 1.52 -2.59
CA GLU A 103 -9.55 2.72 -3.08
C GLU A 103 -8.71 3.96 -2.72
N ASP A 104 -8.64 4.90 -3.65
CA ASP A 104 -7.81 6.09 -3.52
C ASP A 104 -8.22 6.87 -2.25
N GLY A 105 -7.30 6.95 -1.28
CA GLY A 105 -7.49 7.66 -0.01
C GLY A 105 -7.61 6.80 1.25
N GLU A 106 -7.74 5.50 1.17
CA GLU A 106 -7.69 4.61 2.33
C GLU A 106 -6.27 4.11 2.60
N LEU A 107 -5.88 4.08 3.89
CA LEU A 107 -4.64 3.42 4.31
C LEU A 107 -4.89 1.94 4.53
N CYS A 108 -4.00 1.09 4.03
CA CYS A 108 -4.01 -0.32 4.39
C CYS A 108 -3.22 -0.59 5.67
N TRP A 109 -3.63 -1.61 6.40
CA TRP A 109 -2.89 -2.08 7.56
C TRP A 109 -1.53 -2.65 7.16
N PRO A 110 -0.42 -2.19 7.75
CA PRO A 110 0.92 -2.54 7.28
C PRO A 110 1.37 -3.96 7.65
N LEU A 111 0.69 -4.64 8.60
CA LEU A 111 0.98 -6.00 9.04
C LEU A 111 -0.29 -6.86 9.09
N PRO A 112 -0.81 -7.33 7.95
CA PRO A 112 -2.02 -8.17 7.91
C PRO A 112 -1.91 -9.39 8.83
N GLY A 113 -2.97 -9.66 9.57
CA GLY A 113 -3.02 -10.75 10.55
C GLY A 113 -2.38 -10.45 11.91
N HIS A 114 -1.71 -9.30 12.08
CA HIS A 114 -1.13 -8.86 13.35
C HIS A 114 -1.87 -7.60 13.84
N THR A 115 -2.88 -7.79 14.68
CA THR A 115 -3.78 -6.71 15.14
C THR A 115 -3.55 -6.28 16.59
N TYR A 116 -2.69 -7.01 17.32
CA TYR A 116 -2.33 -6.65 18.68
C TYR A 116 -1.38 -5.45 18.69
N ILE A 117 -1.67 -4.48 19.57
CA ILE A 117 -0.87 -3.26 19.76
C ILE A 117 -0.19 -3.35 21.14
N SER A 118 1.12 -3.24 21.17
CA SER A 118 1.90 -3.23 22.42
C SER A 118 2.12 -1.84 23.00
N CYS A 119 2.13 -0.79 22.16
CA CYS A 119 2.23 0.60 22.58
C CYS A 119 1.44 1.48 21.60
N ASN A 120 0.53 2.33 22.12
CA ASN A 120 -0.24 3.22 21.29
C ASN A 120 0.46 4.57 21.07
N PHE A 121 -0.02 5.32 20.10
CA PHE A 121 0.37 6.70 19.91
C PHE A 121 0.05 7.54 21.16
N GLY A 122 1.03 8.30 21.64
CA GLY A 122 0.89 9.17 22.79
C GLY A 122 1.13 8.52 24.16
N ASP A 123 1.20 7.19 24.24
CA ASP A 123 1.51 6.45 25.46
C ASP A 123 2.99 6.66 25.90
N ASP A 124 3.32 6.22 27.11
CA ASP A 124 4.73 6.10 27.53
C ASP A 124 5.35 4.87 26.83
N ASP A 125 6.53 5.05 26.22
CA ASP A 125 7.26 3.97 25.57
C ASP A 125 7.91 3.00 26.58
N ALA A 126 8.49 1.91 26.10
CA ALA A 126 9.15 0.91 26.93
C ALA A 126 10.35 1.45 27.74
N TYR A 127 10.86 2.63 27.40
CA TYR A 127 11.95 3.32 28.08
C TYR A 127 11.45 4.38 29.09
N GLY A 128 10.12 4.57 29.21
CA GLY A 128 9.48 5.56 30.07
C GLY A 128 9.48 6.97 29.49
N ASN A 129 9.74 7.15 28.19
CA ASN A 129 9.56 8.43 27.52
C ASN A 129 8.08 8.60 27.18
N SER A 130 7.50 9.73 27.53
CA SER A 130 6.11 10.05 27.21
C SER A 130 5.95 10.53 25.78
N GLY A 131 4.77 10.26 25.19
CA GLY A 131 4.40 10.76 23.88
C GLY A 131 4.96 9.90 22.75
N HIS A 132 4.72 8.59 22.78
CA HIS A 132 5.06 7.66 21.70
C HIS A 132 4.57 8.17 20.35
N ARG A 133 5.45 8.15 19.34
CA ARG A 133 5.25 8.87 18.08
C ARG A 133 4.45 8.10 17.03
N GLY A 134 4.16 6.84 17.30
CA GLY A 134 3.48 5.92 16.40
C GLY A 134 2.70 4.86 17.14
N THR A 135 2.50 3.73 16.52
CA THR A 135 1.87 2.54 17.09
C THR A 135 2.81 1.36 16.89
N ASP A 136 3.07 0.61 17.98
CA ASP A 136 3.93 -0.57 17.93
C ASP A 136 3.11 -1.84 17.77
N ILE A 137 3.40 -2.58 16.70
CA ILE A 137 2.68 -3.78 16.28
C ILE A 137 3.65 -4.97 16.36
N PRO A 138 3.58 -5.81 17.41
CA PRO A 138 4.41 -6.99 17.55
C PRO A 138 4.11 -8.02 16.46
N ALA A 139 5.18 -8.54 15.84
CA ALA A 139 5.12 -9.62 14.88
C ALA A 139 6.48 -10.38 14.88
N PRO A 140 6.53 -11.65 14.44
CA PRO A 140 7.77 -12.39 14.31
C PRO A 140 8.79 -11.68 13.42
N GLU A 141 10.08 -11.88 13.69
CA GLU A 141 11.16 -11.40 12.82
C GLU A 141 10.95 -11.90 11.39
N GLY A 142 11.18 -11.02 10.41
CA GLY A 142 11.04 -11.35 8.99
C GLY A 142 9.60 -11.31 8.47
N THR A 143 8.59 -10.98 9.31
CA THR A 143 7.22 -10.74 8.82
C THR A 143 7.23 -9.61 7.78
N PRO A 144 6.65 -9.79 6.57
CA PRO A 144 6.59 -8.75 5.57
C PRO A 144 5.83 -7.51 6.06
N ILE A 145 6.38 -6.33 5.80
CA ILE A 145 5.76 -5.03 6.07
C ILE A 145 5.27 -4.46 4.74
N LEU A 146 3.99 -4.10 4.70
CA LEU A 146 3.34 -3.55 3.52
C LEU A 146 3.31 -2.01 3.56
N ALA A 147 3.43 -1.40 2.39
CA ALA A 147 3.18 0.04 2.22
C ALA A 147 1.71 0.35 2.52
N ALA A 148 1.43 1.23 3.48
CA ALA A 148 0.06 1.59 3.85
C ALA A 148 -0.65 2.42 2.76
N HIS A 149 0.10 3.06 1.88
CA HIS A 149 -0.41 3.82 0.73
C HIS A 149 0.59 3.79 -0.43
N SER A 150 0.13 4.13 -1.62
CA SER A 150 1.00 4.37 -2.78
C SER A 150 1.76 5.68 -2.60
N GLY A 151 3.00 5.75 -3.10
CA GLY A 151 3.82 6.96 -2.99
C GLY A 151 5.27 6.74 -3.33
N THR A 152 6.09 7.73 -3.00
CA THR A 152 7.53 7.70 -3.21
C THR A 152 8.27 7.43 -1.89
N VAL A 153 9.25 6.57 -1.94
CA VAL A 153 10.17 6.30 -0.80
C VAL A 153 11.08 7.52 -0.62
N ILE A 154 10.87 8.27 0.45
CA ILE A 154 11.71 9.46 0.77
C ILE A 154 12.95 9.06 1.54
N ILE A 155 12.82 8.07 2.43
CA ILE A 155 13.93 7.52 3.23
C ILE A 155 13.85 6.00 3.16
N SER A 156 15.00 5.38 2.87
CA SER A 156 15.24 3.96 3.09
C SER A 156 16.65 3.83 3.63
N GLY A 157 16.81 3.41 4.88
CA GLY A 157 18.14 3.28 5.50
C GLY A 157 18.14 3.35 7.01
N TRP A 158 19.34 3.46 7.57
CA TRP A 158 19.59 3.42 9.00
C TRP A 158 19.38 4.77 9.70
N ASN A 159 18.77 4.71 10.87
CA ASN A 159 18.71 5.79 11.86
C ASN A 159 18.98 5.20 13.25
N ASN A 160 19.68 5.92 14.12
CA ASN A 160 20.06 5.37 15.43
C ASN A 160 18.86 5.00 16.30
N SER A 161 17.79 5.80 16.28
CA SER A 161 16.58 5.51 17.05
C SER A 161 15.64 4.54 16.31
N TYR A 162 15.33 4.80 15.04
CA TYR A 162 14.40 3.99 14.25
C TYR A 162 15.01 2.68 13.69
N GLY A 163 16.32 2.48 13.80
CA GLY A 163 17.00 1.37 13.15
C GLY A 163 16.91 1.45 11.61
N ASN A 164 16.73 0.33 10.94
CA ASN A 164 16.38 0.30 9.53
C ASN A 164 14.94 0.77 9.37
N GLN A 165 14.73 1.75 8.50
CA GLN A 165 13.45 2.41 8.33
C GLN A 165 13.13 2.70 6.87
N VAL A 166 11.84 2.84 6.58
CA VAL A 166 11.29 3.39 5.35
C VAL A 166 10.36 4.56 5.70
N LEU A 167 10.44 5.65 4.95
CA LEU A 167 9.48 6.75 4.97
C LEU A 167 8.91 6.90 3.57
N LEU A 168 7.57 6.82 3.47
CA LEU A 168 6.82 7.06 2.24
C LEU A 168 6.14 8.42 2.28
N ASP A 169 6.00 9.05 1.12
CA ASP A 169 5.22 10.26 0.91
C ASP A 169 4.32 10.08 -0.32
N ASN A 170 3.03 10.38 -0.18
CA ASN A 170 2.07 10.29 -1.28
C ASN A 170 1.97 11.56 -2.13
N GLY A 171 2.74 12.61 -1.79
CA GLY A 171 2.71 13.90 -2.49
C GLY A 171 1.51 14.80 -2.17
N ALA A 172 0.51 14.30 -1.39
CA ALA A 172 -0.69 15.04 -1.00
C ALA A 172 -0.74 15.38 0.50
N GLY A 173 0.43 15.41 1.15
CA GLY A 173 0.58 15.74 2.57
C GLY A 173 0.40 14.56 3.53
N LEU A 174 0.22 13.34 3.02
CA LEU A 174 0.22 12.12 3.81
C LEU A 174 1.59 11.45 3.70
N SER A 175 2.20 11.12 4.83
CA SER A 175 3.43 10.33 4.88
C SER A 175 3.31 9.25 5.96
N THR A 176 3.97 8.12 5.73
CA THR A 176 4.02 7.02 6.70
C THR A 176 5.45 6.54 6.92
N ARG A 177 5.78 6.23 8.18
CA ARG A 177 7.08 5.69 8.57
C ARG A 177 6.93 4.28 9.10
N TYR A 178 7.89 3.45 8.73
CA TYR A 178 8.01 2.06 9.14
C TYR A 178 9.42 1.87 9.69
N ALA A 179 9.54 1.45 10.95
CA ALA A 179 10.82 1.41 11.64
C ALA A 179 11.08 0.05 12.32
N HIS A 180 12.28 -0.09 12.90
CA HIS A 180 12.82 -1.28 13.55
C HIS A 180 12.93 -2.51 12.65
N MET A 181 12.98 -2.29 11.33
CA MET A 181 13.07 -3.35 10.34
C MET A 181 14.37 -4.15 10.47
N THR A 182 14.33 -5.45 10.14
CA THR A 182 15.55 -6.23 9.86
C THR A 182 16.22 -5.71 8.59
N ALA A 183 15.43 -5.48 7.53
CA ALA A 183 15.88 -4.94 6.26
C ALA A 183 14.75 -4.21 5.54
N ALA A 184 15.09 -3.15 4.81
CA ALA A 184 14.22 -2.55 3.81
C ALA A 184 14.31 -3.35 2.49
N ALA A 185 13.18 -3.48 1.80
CA ALA A 185 13.06 -4.13 0.49
C ALA A 185 13.02 -3.13 -0.67
N VAL A 186 13.04 -1.84 -0.38
CA VAL A 186 12.93 -0.73 -1.32
C VAL A 186 14.01 0.31 -1.09
N SER A 187 14.30 1.14 -2.08
CA SER A 187 15.32 2.19 -2.04
C SER A 187 14.70 3.59 -2.10
N ALA A 188 15.39 4.60 -1.53
CA ALA A 188 14.96 5.99 -1.64
C ALA A 188 14.86 6.43 -3.10
N GLY A 189 13.79 7.15 -3.44
CA GLY A 189 13.43 7.57 -4.79
C GLY A 189 12.57 6.56 -5.56
N GLU A 190 12.36 5.36 -5.03
CA GLU A 190 11.51 4.34 -5.63
C GLU A 190 10.03 4.66 -5.41
N THR A 191 9.19 4.41 -6.41
CA THR A 191 7.74 4.51 -6.28
C THR A 191 7.17 3.14 -5.90
N VAL A 192 6.31 3.11 -4.90
CA VAL A 192 5.64 1.91 -4.40
C VAL A 192 4.12 2.06 -4.49
N THR A 193 3.44 0.93 -4.61
CA THR A 193 1.98 0.88 -4.51
C THR A 193 1.54 0.45 -3.11
N ALA A 194 0.34 0.88 -2.69
CA ALA A 194 -0.27 0.42 -1.46
C ALA A 194 -0.31 -1.12 -1.43
N GLY A 195 0.02 -1.72 -0.27
CA GLY A 195 0.12 -3.16 -0.10
C GLY A 195 1.42 -3.81 -0.64
N GLN A 196 2.30 -3.08 -1.32
CA GLN A 196 3.61 -3.60 -1.73
C GLN A 196 4.50 -3.88 -0.51
N VAL A 197 5.25 -4.99 -0.52
CA VAL A 197 6.25 -5.28 0.52
C VAL A 197 7.38 -4.26 0.43
N ILE A 198 7.62 -3.54 1.53
CA ILE A 198 8.65 -2.49 1.62
C ILE A 198 9.78 -2.83 2.60
N GLY A 199 9.63 -3.90 3.36
CA GLY A 199 10.63 -4.37 4.31
C GLY A 199 10.11 -5.51 5.18
N TYR A 200 10.86 -5.82 6.23
CA TYR A 200 10.59 -6.96 7.09
C TYR A 200 10.76 -6.57 8.56
N VAL A 201 9.85 -7.06 9.41
CA VAL A 201 9.89 -6.82 10.87
C VAL A 201 11.21 -7.26 11.45
N GLY A 202 11.75 -6.44 12.35
CA GLY A 202 12.99 -6.68 13.05
C GLY A 202 12.97 -6.14 14.47
N ASN A 203 14.19 -5.91 15.00
CA ASN A 203 14.44 -5.38 16.33
C ASN A 203 15.68 -4.46 16.30
N THR A 204 15.75 -3.58 15.29
CA THR A 204 16.91 -2.69 15.08
C THR A 204 16.64 -1.29 15.63
N GLY A 205 17.71 -0.55 15.98
CA GLY A 205 17.61 0.76 16.62
C GLY A 205 17.22 0.66 18.11
N ASP A 206 16.48 1.66 18.61
CA ASP A 206 15.97 1.70 20.00
C ASP A 206 14.70 0.85 20.10
N SER A 207 14.84 -0.46 20.18
CA SER A 207 13.77 -1.44 20.22
C SER A 207 14.03 -2.51 21.26
N THR A 208 12.98 -2.96 21.98
CA THR A 208 13.07 -3.97 23.05
C THR A 208 12.61 -5.36 22.63
N GLY A 209 12.09 -5.52 21.39
CA GLY A 209 11.57 -6.79 20.89
C GLY A 209 11.15 -6.68 19.42
N PHE A 210 10.81 -7.79 18.80
CA PHE A 210 10.38 -7.80 17.41
C PHE A 210 9.00 -7.13 17.27
N HIS A 211 8.95 -6.00 16.57
CA HIS A 211 7.74 -5.26 16.24
C HIS A 211 7.97 -4.33 15.05
N LEU A 212 6.89 -3.87 14.43
CA LEU A 212 6.87 -2.71 13.57
C LEU A 212 6.50 -1.49 14.41
N HIS A 213 7.31 -0.44 14.38
CA HIS A 213 6.91 0.90 14.79
C HIS A 213 6.35 1.63 13.56
N PHE A 214 5.06 1.99 13.60
CA PHE A 214 4.33 2.59 12.50
C PHE A 214 3.86 4.00 12.85
N GLU A 215 4.27 5.01 12.05
CA GLU A 215 3.83 6.40 12.19
C GLU A 215 3.01 6.83 10.97
N VAL A 216 1.98 7.65 11.22
CA VAL A 216 1.23 8.38 10.20
C VAL A 216 1.40 9.87 10.43
N MET A 217 1.66 10.62 9.35
CA MET A 217 1.81 12.08 9.38
C MET A 217 0.89 12.72 8.34
N GLN A 218 0.12 13.70 8.77
CA GLN A 218 -0.71 14.53 7.90
C GLN A 218 -0.15 15.96 7.90
N ASN A 219 0.24 16.45 6.72
CA ASN A 219 0.87 17.76 6.55
C ASN A 219 2.08 17.98 7.49
N GLY A 220 2.88 16.93 7.69
CA GLY A 220 4.05 16.93 8.54
C GLY A 220 3.79 16.81 10.06
N VAL A 221 2.52 16.72 10.48
CA VAL A 221 2.11 16.52 11.87
C VAL A 221 1.77 15.05 12.09
N ARG A 222 2.38 14.43 13.12
CA ARG A 222 2.04 13.05 13.52
C ARG A 222 0.64 12.99 14.07
N VAL A 223 -0.10 11.99 13.63
CA VAL A 223 -1.45 11.66 14.10
C VAL A 223 -1.47 10.21 14.60
N ASN A 224 -2.48 9.87 15.40
CA ASN A 224 -2.66 8.49 15.83
C ASN A 224 -2.92 7.59 14.60
N PRO A 225 -2.05 6.58 14.32
CA PRO A 225 -2.24 5.68 13.19
C PRO A 225 -3.60 4.97 13.19
N LEU A 226 -4.15 4.64 14.37
CA LEU A 226 -5.43 3.94 14.49
C LEU A 226 -6.65 4.81 14.15
N ASP A 227 -6.48 6.14 14.02
CA ASP A 227 -7.51 7.03 13.49
C ASP A 227 -7.51 7.06 11.95
N ALA A 228 -6.43 6.58 11.33
CA ALA A 228 -6.23 6.61 9.88
C ALA A 228 -6.35 5.23 9.22
N VAL A 229 -6.13 4.13 9.97
CA VAL A 229 -6.17 2.77 9.46
C VAL A 229 -6.68 1.80 10.53
N THR A 230 -7.51 0.83 10.10
CA THR A 230 -8.06 -0.21 10.99
C THR A 230 -7.20 -1.47 10.94
N PRO A 231 -6.81 -2.05 12.10
CA PRO A 231 -6.13 -3.34 12.16
C PRO A 231 -6.95 -4.48 11.53
N GLN A 232 -6.32 -5.26 10.65
CA GLN A 232 -6.96 -6.36 9.90
C GLN A 232 -6.11 -7.62 9.92
#